data_f196202ed70824ee08168329b453c61b
#
_entry.id   f196202ed70824ee08168329b453c61b
#
_cell.length_a   1.000
_cell.length_b   1.000
_cell.length_c   1.000
_cell.angle_alpha   90.00
_cell.angle_beta   90.00
_cell.angle_gamma   90.00
#
_symmetry.space_group_name_H-M   'P 1'
#
loop_
_entity.id
_entity.type
_entity.pdbx_description
1 polymer ?
#
loop_
_entity_poly.entity_id
_entity_poly.type
_entity_poly.pdbx_seq_one_letter_code
_entity_poly.pdbx_strand_id
1 'polypeptide(L)'
;QALAAIVQEESGGKAASAQAASIGAKAMETALVIVTFASAKGLANGDGVTGGTAVPSRKLLEAVFDGDAVRKMAKRAREELLVRARKFVGADLDPFRDVCREAETDPGIAVGIQTACDDIESAREEKG
;
A
#
# COMPACT_ATOMS: atom_id res chain seq x y z
N GLN A 1 -11.72 9.34 7.02
CA GLN A 1 -12.30 8.91 8.32
C GLN A 1 -11.36 7.97 9.11
N ALA A 2 -10.65 7.00 8.47
CA ALA A 2 -9.79 6.08 9.20
C ALA A 2 -8.56 6.75 9.84
N LEU A 3 -7.91 7.69 9.16
CA LEU A 3 -6.76 8.40 9.69
C LEU A 3 -7.13 9.31 10.87
N ALA A 4 -8.30 9.94 10.80
CA ALA A 4 -8.85 10.71 11.91
C ALA A 4 -9.10 9.82 13.15
N ALA A 5 -9.57 8.59 12.95
CA ALA A 5 -9.78 7.63 14.04
C ALA A 5 -8.44 7.22 14.70
N ILE A 6 -7.37 7.03 13.93
CA ILE A 6 -6.03 6.71 14.46
C ILE A 6 -5.52 7.85 15.33
N VAL A 7 -5.65 9.11 14.89
CA VAL A 7 -5.26 10.30 15.66
C VAL A 7 -6.09 10.42 16.92
N GLN A 8 -7.38 10.15 16.84
CA GLN A 8 -8.30 10.28 17.98
C GLN A 8 -8.08 9.18 19.03
N GLU A 9 -7.74 7.98 18.61
CA GLU A 9 -7.42 6.85 19.51
C GLU A 9 -6.15 7.12 20.32
N GLU A 10 -5.10 7.64 19.68
CA GLU A 10 -3.85 8.02 20.35
C GLU A 10 -3.99 9.30 21.19
N SER A 11 -5.00 10.13 20.91
CA SER A 11 -5.30 11.36 21.69
C SER A 11 -5.97 11.10 23.04
N GLY A 12 -6.11 9.86 23.50
CA GLY A 12 -6.84 9.47 24.72
C GLY A 12 -6.31 10.04 26.04
N GLY A 13 -5.15 10.71 26.05
CA GLY A 13 -4.63 11.46 27.20
C GLY A 13 -5.20 12.89 27.27
N LYS A 14 -5.65 13.34 28.44
CA LYS A 14 -6.26 14.69 28.63
C LYS A 14 -5.39 15.85 28.12
N ALA A 15 -4.07 15.77 28.28
CA ALA A 15 -3.14 16.81 27.81
C ALA A 15 -3.00 16.77 26.27
N ALA A 16 -2.86 15.60 25.68
CA ALA A 16 -2.75 15.41 24.23
C ALA A 16 -4.06 15.82 23.52
N SER A 17 -5.23 15.54 24.11
CA SER A 17 -6.53 15.94 23.53
C SER A 17 -6.74 17.45 23.51
N ALA A 18 -6.31 18.18 24.54
CA ALA A 18 -6.41 19.63 24.60
C ALA A 18 -5.49 20.30 23.56
N GLN A 19 -4.27 19.80 23.41
CA GLN A 19 -3.30 20.29 22.44
C GLN A 19 -3.70 19.92 20.99
N ALA A 20 -4.24 18.71 20.76
CA ALA A 20 -4.82 18.31 19.50
C ALA A 20 -6.00 19.18 19.08
N ALA A 21 -6.85 19.56 20.04
CA ALA A 21 -7.97 20.48 19.78
C ALA A 21 -7.50 21.88 19.37
N SER A 22 -6.40 22.38 19.93
CA SER A 22 -5.85 23.70 19.60
C SER A 22 -5.24 23.75 18.19
N ILE A 23 -4.63 22.64 17.72
CA ILE A 23 -4.03 22.52 16.38
C ILE A 23 -5.10 22.20 15.32
N GLY A 24 -6.17 21.54 15.72
CA GLY A 24 -7.25 21.11 14.85
C GLY A 24 -7.02 19.71 14.26
N ALA A 25 -8.04 18.88 14.34
CA ALA A 25 -8.00 17.47 13.91
C ALA A 25 -7.58 17.28 12.44
N LYS A 26 -8.03 18.17 11.54
CA LYS A 26 -7.66 18.14 10.13
C LYS A 26 -6.17 18.42 9.86
N ALA A 27 -5.58 19.33 10.61
CA ALA A 27 -4.15 19.64 10.48
C ALA A 27 -3.31 18.44 10.92
N MET A 28 -3.70 17.75 11.96
CA MET A 28 -3.03 16.55 12.45
C MET A 28 -3.21 15.35 11.50
N GLU A 29 -4.41 15.17 10.95
CA GLU A 29 -4.67 14.16 9.92
C GLU A 29 -3.79 14.41 8.68
N THR A 30 -3.72 15.65 8.21
CA THR A 30 -2.86 16.02 7.08
C THR A 30 -1.38 15.79 7.39
N ALA A 31 -0.92 16.15 8.57
CA ALA A 31 0.45 15.91 9.01
C ALA A 31 0.77 14.41 9.05
N LEU A 32 -0.15 13.58 9.54
CA LEU A 32 0.00 12.13 9.57
C LEU A 32 0.09 11.54 8.15
N VAL A 33 -0.74 12.02 7.21
CA VAL A 33 -0.65 11.62 5.79
C VAL A 33 0.73 11.91 5.25
N ILE A 34 1.23 13.14 5.41
CA ILE A 34 2.54 13.56 4.90
C ILE A 34 3.66 12.69 5.49
N VAL A 35 3.67 12.49 6.80
CA VAL A 35 4.68 11.65 7.49
C VAL A 35 4.61 10.20 7.02
N THR A 36 3.40 9.66 6.82
CA THR A 36 3.19 8.30 6.32
C THR A 36 3.78 8.11 4.92
N PHE A 37 3.53 9.05 4.01
CA PHE A 37 4.07 8.99 2.65
C PHE A 37 5.57 9.22 2.60
N ALA A 38 6.11 10.14 3.39
CA ALA A 38 7.54 10.38 3.50
C ALA A 38 8.27 9.12 4.01
N SER A 39 7.74 8.48 5.04
CA SER A 39 8.29 7.24 5.60
C SER A 39 8.24 6.08 4.60
N ALA A 40 7.19 5.98 3.78
CA ALA A 40 7.03 4.92 2.80
C ALA A 40 8.07 4.94 1.68
N LYS A 41 8.58 6.13 1.33
CA LYS A 41 9.57 6.32 0.26
C LYS A 41 11.02 6.36 0.75
N GLY A 42 11.28 6.10 2.03
CA GLY A 42 12.62 6.28 2.61
C GLY A 42 13.07 7.74 2.73
N LEU A 43 12.15 8.69 2.48
CA LEU A 43 12.41 10.14 2.46
C LEU A 43 12.33 10.75 3.87
N ALA A 44 12.17 9.94 4.90
CA ALA A 44 12.12 10.39 6.29
C ALA A 44 13.46 11.00 6.77
N ASN A 45 14.54 10.80 6.01
CA ASN A 45 15.89 11.28 6.36
C ASN A 45 16.29 12.61 5.68
N GLY A 46 15.36 13.35 5.11
CA GLY A 46 15.57 14.79 4.90
C GLY A 46 16.00 15.27 3.51
N ASP A 47 16.39 14.40 2.57
CA ASP A 47 17.04 14.86 1.32
C ASP A 47 16.15 14.83 0.05
N GLY A 48 14.86 14.61 0.16
CA GLY A 48 13.94 14.60 -0.98
C GLY A 48 13.01 15.80 -1.06
N VAL A 49 12.45 16.06 -2.23
CA VAL A 49 11.49 17.16 -2.51
C VAL A 49 10.29 17.18 -1.54
N THR A 50 9.96 16.05 -0.93
CA THR A 50 8.98 15.91 0.15
C THR A 50 9.55 16.22 1.53
N GLY A 51 10.86 16.32 1.70
CA GLY A 51 11.53 16.62 2.98
C GLY A 51 11.11 17.97 3.56
N GLY A 52 10.84 18.96 2.71
CA GLY A 52 10.42 20.29 3.13
C GLY A 52 9.12 20.35 3.91
N THR A 53 8.16 19.47 3.62
CA THR A 53 6.85 19.40 4.30
C THR A 53 6.79 18.28 5.37
N ALA A 54 7.59 17.23 5.22
CA ALA A 54 7.61 16.11 6.15
C ALA A 54 8.20 16.48 7.52
N VAL A 55 9.25 17.30 7.54
CA VAL A 55 9.90 17.74 8.79
C VAL A 55 8.95 18.58 9.66
N PRO A 56 8.31 19.66 9.14
CA PRO A 56 7.36 20.43 9.95
C PRO A 56 6.13 19.59 10.34
N SER A 57 5.64 18.70 9.47
CA SER A 57 4.52 17.82 9.78
C SER A 57 4.84 16.85 10.91
N ARG A 58 6.05 16.29 10.91
CA ARG A 58 6.53 15.43 11.99
C ARG A 58 6.67 16.21 13.30
N LYS A 59 7.28 17.39 13.28
CA LYS A 59 7.39 18.25 14.47
C LYS A 59 6.03 18.65 15.04
N LEU A 60 5.04 18.88 14.18
CA LEU A 60 3.67 19.19 14.59
C LEU A 60 3.03 18.01 15.32
N LEU A 61 3.22 16.79 14.86
CA LEU A 61 2.75 15.58 15.53
C LEU A 61 3.52 15.32 16.83
N GLU A 62 4.85 15.48 16.83
CA GLU A 62 5.72 15.32 18.00
C GLU A 62 5.48 16.39 19.10
N ALA A 63 4.89 17.55 18.73
CA ALA A 63 4.46 18.56 19.72
C ALA A 63 3.26 18.10 20.56
N VAL A 64 2.49 17.14 20.05
CA VAL A 64 1.26 16.65 20.73
C VAL A 64 1.45 15.22 21.24
N PHE A 65 2.18 14.41 20.47
CA PHE A 65 2.40 12.99 20.73
C PHE A 65 3.88 12.72 20.94
N ASP A 66 4.20 11.72 21.73
CA ASP A 66 5.55 11.18 21.80
C ASP A 66 6.04 10.67 20.43
N GLY A 67 7.35 10.76 20.18
CA GLY A 67 7.95 10.31 18.93
C GLY A 67 7.72 8.84 18.60
N ASP A 68 7.56 7.98 19.62
CA ASP A 68 7.18 6.58 19.44
C ASP A 68 5.71 6.41 19.03
N ALA A 69 4.82 7.21 19.60
CA ALA A 69 3.41 7.26 19.21
C ALA A 69 3.28 7.72 17.76
N VAL A 70 4.02 8.74 17.33
CA VAL A 70 4.03 9.21 15.93
C VAL A 70 4.49 8.11 14.98
N ARG A 71 5.53 7.34 15.34
CA ARG A 71 6.00 6.19 14.53
C ARG A 71 4.94 5.09 14.41
N LYS A 72 4.27 4.75 15.51
CA LYS A 72 3.18 3.76 15.52
C LYS A 72 1.99 4.22 14.67
N MET A 73 1.58 5.48 14.82
CA MET A 73 0.51 6.06 14.00
C MET A 73 0.85 6.03 12.51
N ALA A 74 2.07 6.43 12.13
CA ALA A 74 2.51 6.42 10.74
C ALA A 74 2.54 5.00 10.15
N LYS A 75 3.01 4.01 10.93
CA LYS A 75 2.98 2.60 10.51
C LYS A 75 1.55 2.09 10.29
N ARG A 76 0.66 2.32 11.25
CA ARG A 76 -0.75 1.92 11.18
C ARG A 76 -1.48 2.62 10.03
N ALA A 77 -1.24 3.92 9.83
CA ALA A 77 -1.79 4.68 8.73
C ALA A 77 -1.34 4.13 7.37
N ARG A 78 -0.07 3.73 7.25
CA ARG A 78 0.47 3.10 6.04
C ARG A 78 -0.19 1.76 5.75
N GLU A 79 -0.34 0.92 6.76
CA GLU A 79 -1.00 -0.39 6.62
C GLU A 79 -2.45 -0.23 6.15
N GLU A 80 -3.19 0.69 6.74
CA GLU A 80 -4.57 1.00 6.38
C GLU A 80 -4.68 1.55 4.94
N LEU A 81 -3.77 2.44 4.54
CA LEU A 81 -3.72 2.97 3.18
C LEU A 81 -3.40 1.87 2.16
N LEU A 82 -2.47 0.96 2.46
CA LEU A 82 -2.14 -0.17 1.59
C LEU A 82 -3.30 -1.13 1.41
N VAL A 83 -4.03 -1.44 2.48
CA VAL A 83 -5.23 -2.29 2.41
C VAL A 83 -6.28 -1.67 1.49
N ARG A 84 -6.52 -0.36 1.63
CA ARG A 84 -7.49 0.35 0.78
C ARG A 84 -7.04 0.46 -0.66
N ALA A 85 -5.76 0.76 -0.90
CA ALA A 85 -5.20 0.83 -2.24
C ALA A 85 -5.31 -0.54 -2.96
N ARG A 86 -4.97 -1.63 -2.27
CA ARG A 86 -5.10 -2.99 -2.83
C ARG A 86 -6.56 -3.33 -3.15
N LYS A 87 -7.50 -2.96 -2.28
CA LYS A 87 -8.92 -3.18 -2.52
C LYS A 87 -9.41 -2.39 -3.74
N PHE A 88 -9.00 -1.13 -3.87
CA PHE A 88 -9.38 -0.27 -4.98
C PHE A 88 -8.83 -0.79 -6.31
N VAL A 89 -7.51 -1.02 -6.36
CA VAL A 89 -6.84 -1.56 -7.56
C VAL A 89 -7.34 -2.97 -7.91
N GLY A 90 -7.63 -3.81 -6.89
CA GLY A 90 -8.19 -5.14 -7.11
C GLY A 90 -9.54 -5.09 -7.81
N ALA A 91 -10.44 -4.21 -7.36
CA ALA A 91 -11.75 -4.04 -7.98
C ALA A 91 -11.65 -3.58 -9.44
N ASP A 92 -10.71 -2.69 -9.76
CA ASP A 92 -10.49 -2.23 -11.13
C ASP A 92 -9.85 -3.31 -12.02
N LEU A 93 -9.11 -4.25 -11.44
CA LEU A 93 -8.45 -5.34 -12.18
C LEU A 93 -9.35 -6.58 -12.36
N ASP A 94 -10.40 -6.73 -11.59
CA ASP A 94 -11.27 -7.92 -11.63
C ASP A 94 -11.87 -8.18 -13.03
N PRO A 95 -12.37 -7.18 -13.80
CA PRO A 95 -12.84 -7.41 -15.16
C PRO A 95 -11.76 -7.95 -16.10
N PHE A 96 -10.52 -7.49 -15.95
CA PHE A 96 -9.38 -7.97 -16.76
C PHE A 96 -8.99 -9.40 -16.40
N ARG A 97 -9.06 -9.75 -15.11
CA ARG A 97 -8.80 -11.12 -14.64
C ARG A 97 -9.84 -12.09 -15.17
N ASP A 98 -11.10 -11.68 -15.26
CA ASP A 98 -12.16 -12.52 -15.81
C ASP A 98 -11.93 -12.78 -17.30
N VAL A 99 -11.59 -11.77 -18.09
CA VAL A 99 -11.19 -11.94 -19.49
C VAL A 99 -9.99 -12.86 -19.64
N CYS A 100 -8.94 -12.71 -18.81
CA CYS A 100 -7.79 -13.59 -18.83
C CYS A 100 -8.18 -15.03 -18.47
N ARG A 101 -9.07 -15.23 -17.52
CA ARG A 101 -9.55 -16.57 -17.13
C ARG A 101 -10.37 -17.23 -18.23
N GLU A 102 -11.18 -16.48 -18.96
CA GLU A 102 -11.92 -16.97 -20.12
C GLU A 102 -10.97 -17.34 -21.28
N ALA A 103 -9.84 -16.63 -21.39
CA ALA A 103 -8.81 -16.89 -22.40
C ALA A 103 -7.78 -17.95 -21.97
N GLU A 104 -7.83 -18.43 -20.72
CA GLU A 104 -6.97 -19.52 -20.27
C GLU A 104 -7.24 -20.78 -21.10
N THR A 105 -6.27 -21.12 -21.91
CA THR A 105 -6.29 -22.36 -22.70
C THR A 105 -6.14 -23.54 -21.74
N ASP A 106 -6.98 -24.56 -21.87
CA ASP A 106 -6.88 -25.80 -21.11
C ASP A 106 -5.42 -26.31 -21.14
N PRO A 107 -4.76 -26.51 -20.00
CA PRO A 107 -3.40 -27.06 -19.93
C PRO A 107 -3.25 -28.37 -20.70
N GLY A 108 -4.33 -29.15 -20.82
CA GLY A 108 -4.38 -30.38 -21.61
C GLY A 108 -4.13 -30.15 -23.11
N ILE A 109 -4.51 -29.00 -23.66
CA ILE A 109 -4.25 -28.67 -25.07
C ILE A 109 -2.75 -28.49 -25.30
N ALA A 110 -2.04 -27.82 -24.40
CA ALA A 110 -0.59 -27.64 -24.53
C ALA A 110 0.16 -28.98 -24.51
N VAL A 111 -0.23 -29.88 -23.59
CA VAL A 111 0.30 -31.24 -23.51
C VAL A 111 -0.03 -32.04 -24.79
N GLY A 112 -1.27 -31.93 -25.28
CA GLY A 112 -1.67 -32.62 -26.50
C GLY A 112 -0.87 -32.18 -27.74
N ILE A 113 -0.59 -30.89 -27.87
CA ILE A 113 0.25 -30.34 -28.93
C ILE A 113 1.68 -30.88 -28.81
N GLN A 114 2.25 -30.89 -27.64
CA GLN A 114 3.61 -31.39 -27.40
C GLN A 114 3.70 -32.86 -27.75
N THR A 115 2.76 -33.70 -27.33
CA THR A 115 2.70 -35.13 -27.67
C THR A 115 2.60 -35.32 -29.18
N ALA A 116 1.76 -34.56 -29.87
CA ALA A 116 1.64 -34.66 -31.33
C ALA A 116 2.94 -34.26 -32.05
N CYS A 117 3.69 -33.29 -31.54
CA CYS A 117 4.99 -32.94 -32.06
C CYS A 117 6.01 -34.08 -31.89
N ASP A 118 6.05 -34.66 -30.70
CA ASP A 118 6.95 -35.78 -30.37
C ASP A 118 6.65 -37.02 -31.26
N ASP A 119 5.36 -37.30 -31.50
CA ASP A 119 4.93 -38.39 -32.40
C ASP A 119 5.37 -38.16 -33.86
N ILE A 120 5.28 -36.91 -34.32
CA ILE A 120 5.75 -36.56 -35.69
C ILE A 120 7.25 -36.71 -35.79
N GLU A 121 8.02 -36.29 -34.81
CA GLU A 121 9.47 -36.43 -34.79
C GLU A 121 9.89 -37.91 -34.80
N SER A 122 9.26 -38.72 -33.96
CA SER A 122 9.50 -40.17 -33.91
C SER A 122 9.19 -40.84 -35.24
N ALA A 123 8.07 -40.50 -35.89
CA ALA A 123 7.69 -41.04 -37.19
C ALA A 123 8.64 -40.61 -38.33
N ARG A 124 9.32 -39.48 -38.17
CA ARG A 124 10.36 -39.03 -39.14
C ARG A 124 11.66 -39.81 -38.99
N GLU A 125 12.04 -40.11 -37.75
CA GLU A 125 13.26 -40.90 -37.47
C GLU A 125 13.13 -42.35 -37.93
N GLU A 126 11.94 -42.95 -37.85
CA GLU A 126 11.69 -44.32 -38.34
C GLU A 126 11.77 -44.46 -39.89
N LYS A 127 11.65 -43.36 -40.63
CA LYS A 127 11.64 -43.35 -42.11
C LYS A 127 12.95 -42.90 -42.72
N GLY A 128 13.93 -42.53 -41.94
CA GLY A 128 15.27 -42.09 -42.41
C GLY A 128 16.29 -43.20 -42.27
#